data_facba5392168a88587c41543a697ae61
#
_entry.id   facba5392168a88587c41543a697ae61
#
_cell.length_a   1.000
_cell.length_b   1.000
_cell.length_c   1.000
_cell.angle_alpha   90.00
_cell.angle_beta   90.00
_cell.angle_gamma   90.00
#
_symmetry.space_group_name_H-M   'P 1'
#
loop_
_entity.id
_entity.type
_entity.pdbx_description
1 polymer ?
#
loop_
_entity_poly.entity_id
_entity_poly.type
_entity_poly.pdbx_seq_one_letter_code
_entity_poly.pdbx_strand_id
1 'polypeptide(L)'
;MASKTKNILVCVSGLTPQIITETFFCLTVKQKIQIDELYILTTRRGKEVILGIDQARNTPKVSLKKELQNLCTDYKVKFPLFELNDNHIITAKEESIELYDVRTDKDNILFPNKVMDFIRKLTMNQNSILHCSISGGRKTMSVHLAFALSIFGRENDKLYHVLTSEENEFKDFYPKTKKDAKLLELAELPYVRLRSILSKELQEDRLIKYSYDQIVAATQKSLKLLLKQDVLILNIPNREIQFNVNRVRLEPMEFAIYYLLIEEKLSNNENLSISEITSSEFARKLCDFIESNYKYFYHSGERKEKLIKTGLSPELFRSKRSIINKKIASLFNDDSMANLFIIQSQRVYGNTRYFVLTSKEKIKIVS
;
A
#
# COMPACT_ATOMS: atom_id res chain seq x y z
N MET A 1 -21.68 -16.31 -16.85
CA MET A 1 -22.45 -15.28 -16.11
C MET A 1 -21.45 -14.54 -15.22
N ALA A 2 -21.31 -13.23 -15.34
CA ALA A 2 -20.48 -12.47 -14.42
C ALA A 2 -21.04 -12.63 -13.01
N SER A 3 -20.22 -13.05 -12.03
CA SER A 3 -20.65 -13.17 -10.64
C SER A 3 -21.02 -11.78 -10.13
N LYS A 4 -22.20 -11.65 -9.54
CA LYS A 4 -22.66 -10.38 -8.95
C LYS A 4 -21.68 -9.95 -7.86
N THR A 5 -21.13 -8.75 -7.96
CA THR A 5 -20.27 -8.17 -6.93
C THR A 5 -21.02 -8.06 -5.61
N LYS A 6 -20.48 -8.59 -4.53
CA LYS A 6 -21.05 -8.53 -3.18
C LYS A 6 -20.66 -7.25 -2.48
N ASN A 7 -21.60 -6.58 -1.81
CA ASN A 7 -21.33 -5.49 -0.89
C ASN A 7 -21.25 -6.03 0.54
N ILE A 8 -20.11 -5.86 1.18
CA ILE A 8 -19.82 -6.36 2.53
C ILE A 8 -19.66 -5.16 3.46
N LEU A 9 -20.49 -5.07 4.49
CA LEU A 9 -20.36 -4.08 5.54
C LEU A 9 -19.48 -4.62 6.67
N VAL A 10 -18.43 -3.89 7.02
CA VAL A 10 -17.54 -4.20 8.13
C VAL A 10 -17.54 -3.04 9.10
N CYS A 11 -17.98 -3.27 10.32
CA CYS A 11 -18.05 -2.25 11.38
C CYS A 11 -17.10 -2.58 12.53
N VAL A 12 -16.43 -1.56 13.06
CA VAL A 12 -15.85 -1.64 14.40
C VAL A 12 -16.91 -1.19 15.40
N SER A 13 -17.11 -1.97 16.47
CA SER A 13 -18.09 -1.61 17.52
C SER A 13 -17.54 -1.91 18.92
N GLY A 14 -17.93 -1.06 19.86
CA GLY A 14 -17.70 -1.23 21.30
C GLY A 14 -19.04 -1.43 22.04
N LEU A 15 -19.37 -0.48 22.88
CA LEU A 15 -20.58 -0.53 23.75
C LEU A 15 -21.81 0.13 23.14
N THR A 16 -21.70 0.70 21.93
CA THR A 16 -22.75 1.42 21.22
C THR A 16 -23.04 0.74 19.88
N PRO A 17 -23.81 -0.36 19.87
CA PRO A 17 -24.07 -1.12 18.63
C PRO A 17 -25.01 -0.38 17.66
N GLN A 18 -25.66 0.69 18.08
CA GLN A 18 -26.54 1.55 17.26
C GLN A 18 -25.83 2.05 15.99
N ILE A 19 -24.56 2.38 16.09
CA ILE A 19 -23.78 2.87 14.94
C ILE A 19 -23.76 1.89 13.77
N ILE A 20 -23.95 0.60 14.02
CA ILE A 20 -23.99 -0.45 12.99
C ILE A 20 -25.30 -0.35 12.22
N THR A 21 -26.44 -0.27 12.92
CA THR A 21 -27.76 -0.12 12.29
C THR A 21 -27.91 1.23 11.61
N GLU A 22 -27.35 2.29 12.17
CA GLU A 22 -27.32 3.62 11.56
C GLU A 22 -26.50 3.64 10.26
N THR A 23 -25.29 3.04 10.26
CA THR A 23 -24.49 2.88 9.04
C THR A 23 -25.22 2.04 8.00
N PHE A 24 -25.81 0.92 8.42
CA PHE A 24 -26.59 0.04 7.53
C PHE A 24 -27.81 0.79 6.95
N PHE A 25 -28.52 1.55 7.77
CA PHE A 25 -29.64 2.41 7.32
C PHE A 25 -29.18 3.40 6.25
N CYS A 26 -28.09 4.12 6.49
CA CYS A 26 -27.58 5.09 5.52
C CYS A 26 -27.22 4.44 4.18
N LEU A 27 -26.54 3.30 4.20
CA LEU A 27 -26.17 2.58 2.98
C LEU A 27 -27.39 2.03 2.26
N THR A 28 -28.30 1.34 2.97
CA THR A 28 -29.39 0.60 2.33
C THR A 28 -30.61 1.46 2.01
N VAL A 29 -30.98 2.36 2.94
CA VAL A 29 -32.22 3.16 2.79
C VAL A 29 -31.94 4.47 2.07
N LYS A 30 -30.86 5.20 2.44
CA LYS A 30 -30.55 6.50 1.83
C LYS A 30 -29.82 6.36 0.51
N GLN A 31 -28.73 5.56 0.47
CA GLN A 31 -27.89 5.40 -0.74
C GLN A 31 -28.32 4.26 -1.65
N LYS A 32 -29.31 3.43 -1.26
CA LYS A 32 -29.83 2.31 -2.04
C LYS A 32 -28.79 1.24 -2.39
N ILE A 33 -27.75 1.11 -1.58
CA ILE A 33 -26.72 0.07 -1.70
C ILE A 33 -27.20 -1.17 -0.94
N GLN A 34 -27.46 -2.27 -1.65
CA GLN A 34 -27.80 -3.52 -1.00
C GLN A 34 -26.56 -4.11 -0.32
N ILE A 35 -26.59 -4.31 1.00
CA ILE A 35 -25.56 -5.01 1.75
C ILE A 35 -25.88 -6.50 1.76
N ASP A 36 -24.94 -7.32 1.29
CA ASP A 36 -25.11 -8.79 1.21
C ASP A 36 -24.61 -9.50 2.47
N GLU A 37 -23.57 -9.01 3.11
CA GLU A 37 -22.97 -9.58 4.33
C GLU A 37 -22.59 -8.48 5.33
N LEU A 38 -22.70 -8.77 6.63
CA LEU A 38 -22.30 -7.86 7.72
C LEU A 38 -21.31 -8.57 8.66
N TYR A 39 -20.19 -7.90 8.93
CA TYR A 39 -19.19 -8.32 9.90
C TYR A 39 -18.93 -7.24 10.94
N ILE A 40 -18.68 -7.65 12.17
CA ILE A 40 -18.40 -6.73 13.28
C ILE A 40 -17.08 -7.10 13.93
N LEU A 41 -16.15 -6.18 13.95
CA LEU A 41 -14.89 -6.28 14.65
C LEU A 41 -15.05 -5.67 16.05
N THR A 42 -14.88 -6.48 17.09
CA THR A 42 -15.17 -6.05 18.46
C THR A 42 -14.32 -6.79 19.50
N THR A 43 -14.56 -6.48 20.76
CA THR A 43 -13.99 -7.18 21.93
C THR A 43 -15.05 -8.12 22.53
N ARG A 44 -14.66 -8.98 23.49
CA ARG A 44 -15.61 -9.85 24.19
C ARG A 44 -16.75 -9.03 24.81
N ARG A 45 -16.43 -7.94 25.48
CA ARG A 45 -17.47 -7.07 26.08
C ARG A 45 -18.38 -6.45 25.02
N GLY A 46 -17.82 -5.98 23.90
CA GLY A 46 -18.64 -5.50 22.80
C GLY A 46 -19.53 -6.59 22.18
N LYS A 47 -19.04 -7.84 22.10
CA LYS A 47 -19.83 -9.00 21.68
C LYS A 47 -20.99 -9.27 22.63
N GLU A 48 -20.79 -9.17 23.95
CA GLU A 48 -21.84 -9.30 24.95
C GLU A 48 -22.94 -8.23 24.77
N VAL A 49 -22.55 -7.00 24.43
CA VAL A 49 -23.51 -5.92 24.09
C VAL A 49 -24.28 -6.20 22.80
N ILE A 50 -23.60 -6.67 21.75
CA ILE A 50 -24.23 -7.05 20.47
C ILE A 50 -25.24 -8.19 20.66
N LEU A 51 -24.94 -9.09 21.57
CA LEU A 51 -25.85 -10.18 21.94
C LEU A 51 -27.02 -9.73 22.81
N GLY A 52 -26.96 -8.53 23.43
CA GLY A 52 -27.95 -8.02 24.36
C GLY A 52 -27.88 -8.63 25.77
N ILE A 53 -26.74 -9.21 26.15
CA ILE A 53 -26.51 -9.92 27.42
C ILE A 53 -25.58 -9.19 28.39
N ASP A 54 -24.99 -8.06 28.00
CA ASP A 54 -24.12 -7.24 28.85
C ASP A 54 -24.91 -6.72 30.07
N GLN A 55 -24.31 -6.76 31.27
CA GLN A 55 -25.00 -6.45 32.53
C GLN A 55 -25.04 -4.97 32.88
N ALA A 56 -24.28 -4.11 32.20
CA ALA A 56 -24.25 -2.68 32.50
C ALA A 56 -25.62 -2.02 32.24
N ARG A 57 -26.01 -1.07 33.09
CA ARG A 57 -27.33 -0.42 33.01
C ARG A 57 -27.53 0.39 31.72
N ASN A 58 -26.47 0.96 31.20
CA ASN A 58 -26.48 1.85 30.03
C ASN A 58 -26.22 1.13 28.71
N THR A 59 -26.25 -0.21 28.68
CA THR A 59 -26.11 -0.99 27.45
C THR A 59 -27.46 -1.58 27.03
N PRO A 60 -27.69 -1.71 25.70
CA PRO A 60 -28.91 -2.34 25.19
C PRO A 60 -29.09 -3.77 25.69
N LYS A 61 -30.35 -4.13 25.99
CA LYS A 61 -30.74 -5.49 26.42
C LYS A 61 -31.41 -6.29 25.29
N VAL A 62 -31.39 -5.74 24.09
CA VAL A 62 -31.90 -6.37 22.88
C VAL A 62 -30.71 -6.68 21.96
N SER A 63 -30.72 -7.84 21.33
CA SER A 63 -29.65 -8.18 20.40
C SER A 63 -29.67 -7.31 19.15
N LEU A 64 -28.49 -6.99 18.64
CA LEU A 64 -28.36 -6.23 17.39
C LEU A 64 -29.08 -6.92 16.21
N LYS A 65 -29.07 -8.27 16.16
CA LYS A 65 -29.76 -9.01 15.11
C LYS A 65 -31.26 -8.72 15.09
N LYS A 66 -31.88 -8.62 16.25
CA LYS A 66 -33.31 -8.30 16.37
C LYS A 66 -33.59 -6.87 15.88
N GLU A 67 -32.78 -5.90 16.29
CA GLU A 67 -32.96 -4.50 15.86
C GLU A 67 -32.68 -4.33 14.36
N LEU A 68 -31.72 -5.05 13.81
CA LEU A 68 -31.45 -5.06 12.37
C LEU A 68 -32.61 -5.69 11.57
N GLN A 69 -33.25 -6.75 12.11
CA GLN A 69 -34.45 -7.35 11.53
C GLN A 69 -35.63 -6.37 11.55
N ASN A 70 -35.83 -5.67 12.66
CA ASN A 70 -36.85 -4.63 12.79
C ASN A 70 -36.64 -3.52 11.74
N LEU A 71 -35.41 -3.00 11.61
CA LEU A 71 -35.06 -2.02 10.59
C LEU A 71 -35.38 -2.52 9.18
N CYS A 72 -34.97 -3.75 8.86
CA CYS A 72 -35.21 -4.32 7.53
C CYS A 72 -36.70 -4.44 7.23
N THR A 73 -37.51 -4.75 8.22
CA THR A 73 -38.98 -4.83 8.11
C THR A 73 -39.59 -3.44 7.89
N ASP A 74 -39.24 -2.48 8.77
CA ASP A 74 -39.79 -1.13 8.76
C ASP A 74 -39.50 -0.39 7.43
N TYR A 75 -38.27 -0.57 6.89
CA TYR A 75 -37.82 0.11 5.68
C TYR A 75 -37.89 -0.74 4.41
N LYS A 76 -38.36 -1.98 4.50
CA LYS A 76 -38.51 -2.93 3.37
C LYS A 76 -37.20 -3.14 2.61
N VAL A 77 -36.07 -3.27 3.34
CA VAL A 77 -34.76 -3.59 2.80
C VAL A 77 -34.37 -5.04 3.12
N LYS A 78 -33.53 -5.63 2.27
CA LYS A 78 -33.09 -7.01 2.45
C LYS A 78 -32.20 -7.14 3.70
N PHE A 79 -32.47 -8.16 4.51
CA PHE A 79 -31.61 -8.54 5.62
C PHE A 79 -30.29 -9.11 5.10
N PRO A 80 -29.11 -8.67 5.57
CA PRO A 80 -27.83 -9.19 5.16
C PRO A 80 -27.55 -10.56 5.77
N LEU A 81 -26.62 -11.32 5.21
CA LEU A 81 -26.09 -12.50 5.90
C LEU A 81 -25.38 -12.04 7.17
N PHE A 82 -26.00 -12.29 8.32
CA PHE A 82 -25.50 -11.93 9.65
C PHE A 82 -26.04 -12.89 10.71
N GLU A 83 -25.11 -13.53 11.43
CA GLU A 83 -25.42 -14.44 12.53
C GLU A 83 -24.68 -13.99 13.81
N LEU A 84 -25.30 -14.25 14.97
CA LEU A 84 -24.72 -13.93 16.29
C LEU A 84 -23.69 -14.99 16.71
N ASN A 85 -22.64 -15.19 15.91
CA ASN A 85 -21.59 -16.16 16.13
C ASN A 85 -20.22 -15.62 15.70
N ASP A 86 -19.16 -16.38 15.95
CA ASP A 86 -17.78 -16.00 15.66
C ASP A 86 -17.46 -15.86 14.15
N ASN A 87 -18.36 -16.28 13.25
CA ASN A 87 -18.18 -16.07 11.82
C ASN A 87 -18.46 -14.60 11.42
N HIS A 88 -19.38 -13.92 12.12
CA HIS A 88 -19.77 -12.54 11.82
C HIS A 88 -19.39 -11.54 12.92
N ILE A 89 -19.19 -12.01 14.17
CA ILE A 89 -18.72 -11.18 15.28
C ILE A 89 -17.28 -11.59 15.58
N ILE A 90 -16.35 -10.79 15.07
CA ILE A 90 -14.92 -11.12 15.06
C ILE A 90 -14.26 -10.47 16.27
N THR A 91 -13.70 -11.31 17.16
CA THR A 91 -12.93 -10.87 18.33
C THR A 91 -11.47 -11.27 18.19
N ALA A 92 -10.56 -10.46 18.75
CA ALA A 92 -9.18 -10.88 18.93
C ALA A 92 -9.10 -11.91 20.08
N LYS A 93 -8.22 -12.90 19.93
CA LYS A 93 -8.00 -13.96 20.94
C LYS A 93 -6.50 -14.08 21.20
N GLU A 94 -6.17 -14.31 22.46
CA GLU A 94 -4.86 -14.80 22.84
C GLU A 94 -5.04 -16.27 23.24
N GLU A 95 -4.37 -17.19 22.53
CA GLU A 95 -4.63 -18.62 22.59
C GLU A 95 -6.12 -18.90 22.31
N SER A 96 -6.92 -19.22 23.35
CA SER A 96 -8.36 -19.46 23.22
C SER A 96 -9.21 -18.41 23.93
N ILE A 97 -8.60 -17.43 24.59
CA ILE A 97 -9.29 -16.42 25.41
C ILE A 97 -9.57 -15.18 24.57
N GLU A 98 -10.83 -14.80 24.46
CA GLU A 98 -11.24 -13.58 23.78
C GLU A 98 -10.77 -12.33 24.56
N LEU A 99 -10.20 -11.36 23.84
CA LEU A 99 -9.81 -10.07 24.38
C LEU A 99 -11.04 -9.36 24.97
N TYR A 100 -11.02 -9.12 26.28
CA TYR A 100 -12.17 -8.52 26.98
C TYR A 100 -12.43 -7.08 26.57
N ASP A 101 -11.41 -6.25 26.53
CA ASP A 101 -11.45 -4.84 26.10
C ASP A 101 -10.05 -4.41 25.63
N VAL A 102 -9.92 -3.31 24.90
CA VAL A 102 -8.61 -2.76 24.49
C VAL A 102 -8.18 -1.71 25.50
N ARG A 103 -7.28 -2.04 26.44
CA ARG A 103 -6.85 -1.16 27.54
C ARG A 103 -5.35 -1.11 27.79
N THR A 104 -4.59 -2.08 27.29
CA THR A 104 -3.15 -2.22 27.50
C THR A 104 -2.40 -2.16 26.17
N ASP A 105 -1.08 -2.00 26.23
CA ASP A 105 -0.23 -2.06 25.04
C ASP A 105 -0.32 -3.43 24.36
N LYS A 106 -0.43 -4.50 25.13
CA LYS A 106 -0.61 -5.86 24.61
C LYS A 106 -1.92 -5.98 23.83
N ASP A 107 -3.01 -5.41 24.32
CA ASP A 107 -4.30 -5.40 23.64
C ASP A 107 -4.21 -4.64 22.30
N ASN A 108 -3.42 -3.54 22.28
CA ASN A 108 -3.13 -2.76 21.10
C ASN A 108 -2.16 -3.44 20.10
N ILE A 109 -1.66 -4.63 20.41
CA ILE A 109 -0.97 -5.54 19.47
C ILE A 109 -1.93 -6.60 18.95
N LEU A 110 -2.69 -7.24 19.85
CA LEU A 110 -3.59 -8.33 19.50
C LEU A 110 -4.74 -7.89 18.59
N PHE A 111 -5.42 -6.80 18.95
CA PHE A 111 -6.58 -6.32 18.19
C PHE A 111 -6.22 -5.89 16.76
N PRO A 112 -5.18 -5.06 16.52
CA PRO A 112 -4.77 -4.69 15.16
C PRO A 112 -4.40 -5.90 14.30
N ASN A 113 -3.66 -6.87 14.83
CA ASN A 113 -3.31 -8.06 14.08
C ASN A 113 -4.56 -8.82 13.60
N LYS A 114 -5.58 -8.95 14.46
CA LYS A 114 -6.85 -9.57 14.07
C LYS A 114 -7.59 -8.78 13.00
N VAL A 115 -7.65 -7.46 13.12
CA VAL A 115 -8.26 -6.57 12.12
C VAL A 115 -7.55 -6.68 10.78
N MET A 116 -6.21 -6.66 10.79
CA MET A 116 -5.38 -6.79 9.60
C MET A 116 -5.63 -8.11 8.88
N ASP A 117 -5.60 -9.23 9.61
CA ASP A 117 -5.84 -10.55 9.04
C ASP A 117 -7.24 -10.68 8.45
N PHE A 118 -8.23 -10.09 9.12
CA PHE A 118 -9.60 -10.14 8.67
C PHE A 118 -9.80 -9.32 7.37
N ILE A 119 -9.33 -8.07 7.32
CA ILE A 119 -9.43 -7.21 6.13
C ILE A 119 -8.62 -7.80 4.98
N ARG A 120 -7.40 -8.30 5.25
CA ARG A 120 -6.59 -9.02 4.26
C ARG A 120 -7.36 -10.15 3.61
N LYS A 121 -7.97 -11.02 4.43
CA LYS A 121 -8.77 -12.16 3.94
C LYS A 121 -9.95 -11.73 3.06
N LEU A 122 -10.69 -10.70 3.47
CA LEU A 122 -11.82 -10.18 2.68
C LEU A 122 -11.37 -9.57 1.35
N THR A 123 -10.24 -8.85 1.34
CA THR A 123 -9.72 -8.18 0.13
C THR A 123 -9.05 -9.13 -0.86
N MET A 124 -8.80 -10.40 -0.51
CA MET A 124 -8.38 -11.44 -1.48
C MET A 124 -9.50 -11.79 -2.46
N ASN A 125 -10.76 -11.63 -2.08
CA ASN A 125 -11.89 -11.86 -2.96
C ASN A 125 -12.15 -10.62 -3.83
N GLN A 126 -11.81 -10.71 -5.11
CA GLN A 126 -11.98 -9.59 -6.07
C GLN A 126 -13.45 -9.28 -6.41
N ASN A 127 -14.39 -10.20 -6.13
CA ASN A 127 -15.82 -10.04 -6.45
C ASN A 127 -16.62 -9.44 -5.29
N SER A 128 -15.99 -8.60 -4.46
CA SER A 128 -16.65 -7.93 -3.34
C SER A 128 -16.17 -6.49 -3.21
N ILE A 129 -17.00 -5.63 -2.64
CA ILE A 129 -16.70 -4.25 -2.24
C ILE A 129 -16.87 -4.17 -0.73
N LEU A 130 -15.88 -3.63 -0.03
CA LEU A 130 -15.95 -3.41 1.41
C LEU A 130 -16.48 -2.01 1.71
N HIS A 131 -17.48 -1.94 2.55
CA HIS A 131 -18.02 -0.74 3.17
C HIS A 131 -17.60 -0.78 4.65
N CYS A 132 -16.51 -0.10 5.01
CA CYS A 132 -15.95 -0.13 6.36
C CYS A 132 -16.42 1.08 7.17
N SER A 133 -16.96 0.86 8.39
CA SER A 133 -17.39 1.92 9.30
C SER A 133 -16.52 1.98 10.55
N ILE A 134 -16.01 3.18 10.86
CA ILE A 134 -15.18 3.47 12.03
C ILE A 134 -15.94 4.24 13.12
N SER A 135 -17.26 4.24 13.07
CA SER A 135 -18.09 5.07 13.97
C SER A 135 -18.14 4.58 15.42
N GLY A 136 -17.69 3.36 15.71
CA GLY A 136 -17.79 2.77 17.03
C GLY A 136 -16.49 2.20 17.58
N GLY A 137 -16.59 1.67 18.81
CA GLY A 137 -15.46 1.11 19.52
C GLY A 137 -14.58 2.17 20.19
N ARG A 138 -13.44 1.74 20.71
CA ARG A 138 -12.41 2.67 21.17
C ARG A 138 -11.74 3.34 19.98
N LYS A 139 -11.26 4.56 20.16
CA LYS A 139 -10.58 5.35 19.11
C LYS A 139 -9.48 4.55 18.40
N THR A 140 -8.68 3.79 19.17
CA THR A 140 -7.62 2.92 18.61
C THR A 140 -8.17 1.83 17.70
N MET A 141 -9.31 1.24 18.03
CA MET A 141 -9.93 0.20 17.20
C MET A 141 -10.30 0.74 15.81
N SER A 142 -10.89 1.94 15.77
CA SER A 142 -11.27 2.65 14.54
C SER A 142 -10.03 2.99 13.68
N VAL A 143 -8.96 3.47 14.31
CA VAL A 143 -7.68 3.76 13.64
C VAL A 143 -7.09 2.50 13.02
N HIS A 144 -7.14 1.36 13.70
CA HIS A 144 -6.61 0.09 13.17
C HIS A 144 -7.40 -0.42 11.96
N LEU A 145 -8.73 -0.24 11.94
CA LEU A 145 -9.53 -0.58 10.75
C LEU A 145 -9.17 0.33 9.56
N ALA A 146 -9.00 1.63 9.80
CA ALA A 146 -8.60 2.58 8.76
C ALA A 146 -7.20 2.24 8.20
N PHE A 147 -6.24 1.88 9.06
CA PHE A 147 -4.91 1.44 8.63
C PHE A 147 -4.95 0.11 7.86
N ALA A 148 -5.73 -0.86 8.31
CA ALA A 148 -5.89 -2.12 7.59
C ALA A 148 -6.45 -1.87 6.17
N LEU A 149 -7.42 -0.98 6.06
CA LEU A 149 -7.99 -0.61 4.76
C LEU A 149 -6.97 0.18 3.91
N SER A 150 -6.14 1.05 4.50
CA SER A 150 -5.06 1.72 3.78
C SER A 150 -4.05 0.73 3.18
N ILE A 151 -3.72 -0.33 3.91
CA ILE A 151 -2.71 -1.33 3.49
C ILE A 151 -3.28 -2.32 2.47
N PHE A 152 -4.51 -2.80 2.67
CA PHE A 152 -5.10 -3.88 1.87
C PHE A 152 -6.28 -3.44 0.98
N GLY A 153 -6.85 -2.25 1.21
CA GLY A 153 -8.03 -1.77 0.50
C GLY A 153 -7.80 -1.65 -1.02
N ARG A 154 -8.86 -1.96 -1.76
CA ARG A 154 -8.94 -1.89 -3.22
C ARG A 154 -9.59 -0.57 -3.64
N GLU A 155 -9.60 -0.29 -4.93
CA GLU A 155 -10.10 0.97 -5.49
C GLU A 155 -11.53 1.30 -5.06
N ASN A 156 -12.41 0.30 -5.05
CA ASN A 156 -13.83 0.47 -4.75
C ASN A 156 -14.18 0.31 -3.26
N ASP A 157 -13.23 -0.07 -2.40
CA ASP A 157 -13.45 -0.18 -0.97
C ASP A 157 -13.59 1.21 -0.34
N LYS A 158 -14.55 1.36 0.58
CA LYS A 158 -14.96 2.64 1.16
C LYS A 158 -14.80 2.64 2.67
N LEU A 159 -14.47 3.81 3.20
CA LEU A 159 -14.37 4.08 4.64
C LEU A 159 -15.41 5.12 5.02
N TYR A 160 -16.17 4.85 6.08
CA TYR A 160 -17.28 5.70 6.51
C TYR A 160 -17.23 6.03 7.98
N HIS A 161 -17.83 7.16 8.30
CA HIS A 161 -18.20 7.58 9.63
C HIS A 161 -19.65 8.05 9.64
N VAL A 162 -20.48 7.48 10.53
CA VAL A 162 -21.85 7.91 10.70
C VAL A 162 -21.90 9.11 11.67
N LEU A 163 -22.68 10.09 11.33
CA LEU A 163 -22.88 11.32 12.09
C LEU A 163 -24.36 11.47 12.40
N THR A 164 -24.67 11.84 13.63
CA THR A 164 -26.02 12.15 14.06
C THR A 164 -26.04 13.42 14.91
N SER A 165 -27.21 13.97 15.16
CA SER A 165 -27.33 15.11 16.09
C SER A 165 -27.19 14.63 17.54
N GLU A 166 -26.71 15.50 18.42
CA GLU A 166 -26.57 15.25 19.86
C GLU A 166 -27.87 14.72 20.51
N GLU A 167 -29.01 15.22 20.08
CA GLU A 167 -30.34 14.79 20.57
C GLU A 167 -30.68 13.33 20.22
N ASN A 168 -30.09 12.80 19.16
CA ASN A 168 -30.35 11.44 18.66
C ASN A 168 -29.26 10.43 19.06
N GLU A 169 -28.13 10.90 19.61
CA GLU A 169 -27.13 10.00 20.18
C GLU A 169 -27.76 9.11 21.27
N PHE A 170 -27.57 7.81 21.12
CA PHE A 170 -28.04 6.78 22.08
C PHE A 170 -29.57 6.64 22.25
N LYS A 171 -30.37 7.29 21.40
CA LYS A 171 -31.84 7.25 21.55
C LYS A 171 -32.44 5.94 21.04
N ASP A 172 -32.23 5.64 19.78
CA ASP A 172 -32.77 4.48 19.09
C ASP A 172 -31.69 3.76 18.26
N PHE A 173 -31.93 2.51 17.91
CA PHE A 173 -30.97 1.77 17.04
C PHE A 173 -30.94 2.28 15.59
N TYR A 174 -32.01 2.90 15.14
CA TYR A 174 -32.11 3.47 13.80
C TYR A 174 -33.23 4.50 13.77
N PRO A 175 -33.24 5.43 12.81
CA PRO A 175 -34.27 6.47 12.73
C PRO A 175 -35.68 5.89 12.69
N LYS A 176 -36.56 6.34 13.58
CA LYS A 176 -37.97 5.92 13.62
C LYS A 176 -38.87 6.92 12.88
N THR A 177 -38.41 8.14 12.66
CA THR A 177 -39.18 9.18 11.96
C THR A 177 -38.40 9.74 10.78
N LYS A 178 -39.09 10.39 9.85
CA LYS A 178 -38.47 11.10 8.72
C LYS A 178 -37.56 12.24 9.18
N LYS A 179 -37.85 12.85 10.35
CA LYS A 179 -37.05 13.91 10.95
C LYS A 179 -35.70 13.33 11.40
N ASP A 180 -35.70 12.24 12.17
CA ASP A 180 -34.49 11.59 12.67
C ASP A 180 -33.64 11.10 11.49
N ALA A 181 -34.29 10.54 10.46
CA ALA A 181 -33.58 10.09 9.24
C ALA A 181 -32.86 11.23 8.52
N LYS A 182 -33.36 12.46 8.54
CA LYS A 182 -32.69 13.62 7.92
C LYS A 182 -31.44 14.05 8.70
N LEU A 183 -31.43 13.87 10.02
CA LEU A 183 -30.33 14.26 10.90
C LEU A 183 -29.19 13.23 10.95
N LEU A 184 -29.40 12.04 10.38
CA LEU A 184 -28.38 11.01 10.31
C LEU A 184 -27.64 11.12 8.99
N GLU A 185 -26.34 11.30 9.02
CA GLU A 185 -25.49 11.40 7.84
C GLU A 185 -24.40 10.33 7.83
N LEU A 186 -23.97 9.92 6.65
CA LEU A 186 -22.85 9.00 6.45
C LEU A 186 -21.76 9.71 5.65
N ALA A 187 -20.71 10.11 6.34
CA ALA A 187 -19.55 10.73 5.74
C ALA A 187 -18.63 9.65 5.14
N GLU A 188 -18.33 9.73 3.85
CA GLU A 188 -17.26 8.95 3.24
C GLU A 188 -15.92 9.62 3.57
N LEU A 189 -15.01 8.88 4.19
CA LEU A 189 -13.71 9.37 4.60
C LEU A 189 -12.66 9.02 3.53
N PRO A 190 -11.93 10.00 3.01
CA PRO A 190 -10.80 9.71 2.13
C PRO A 190 -9.68 9.02 2.91
N TYR A 191 -9.04 8.04 2.30
CA TYR A 191 -7.86 7.38 2.86
C TYR A 191 -6.85 7.05 1.77
N VAL A 192 -5.57 6.96 2.14
CA VAL A 192 -4.49 6.64 1.20
C VAL A 192 -4.42 5.14 0.98
N ARG A 193 -4.49 4.71 -0.28
CA ARG A 193 -4.37 3.29 -0.67
C ARG A 193 -2.90 2.96 -0.94
N LEU A 194 -2.31 2.17 -0.04
CA LEU A 194 -0.89 1.82 -0.09
C LEU A 194 -0.63 0.43 -0.68
N ARG A 195 -1.66 -0.37 -0.94
CA ARG A 195 -1.55 -1.76 -1.38
C ARG A 195 -0.57 -1.96 -2.53
N SER A 196 -0.70 -1.19 -3.60
CA SER A 196 0.14 -1.33 -4.80
C SER A 196 1.60 -0.96 -4.54
N ILE A 197 1.84 0.00 -3.63
CA ILE A 197 3.18 0.43 -3.24
C ILE A 197 3.80 -0.65 -2.34
N LEU A 198 3.10 -1.06 -1.29
CA LEU A 198 3.59 -2.04 -0.33
C LEU A 198 3.80 -3.43 -0.95
N SER A 199 2.96 -3.85 -1.90
CA SER A 199 3.15 -5.12 -2.62
C SER A 199 4.43 -5.13 -3.45
N LYS A 200 4.87 -4.00 -3.99
CA LYS A 200 6.14 -3.88 -4.71
C LYS A 200 7.33 -3.85 -3.76
N GLU A 201 7.23 -3.06 -2.68
CA GLU A 201 8.32 -2.86 -1.73
C GLU A 201 8.60 -4.09 -0.85
N LEU A 202 7.55 -4.75 -0.36
CA LEU A 202 7.65 -5.86 0.59
C LEU A 202 7.59 -7.24 -0.06
N GLN A 203 7.39 -7.34 -1.37
CA GLN A 203 6.97 -8.53 -2.10
C GLN A 203 5.58 -9.04 -1.63
N GLU A 204 4.73 -9.46 -2.56
CA GLU A 204 3.34 -9.82 -2.26
C GLU A 204 3.24 -10.97 -1.23
N ASP A 205 4.12 -11.96 -1.33
CA ASP A 205 4.18 -13.11 -0.41
C ASP A 205 4.49 -12.72 1.05
N ARG A 206 5.30 -11.68 1.27
CA ARG A 206 5.61 -11.18 2.61
C ARG A 206 4.48 -10.33 3.16
N LEU A 207 3.89 -9.48 2.33
CA LEU A 207 2.73 -8.68 2.73
C LEU A 207 1.56 -9.56 3.20
N ILE A 208 1.39 -10.74 2.58
CA ILE A 208 0.37 -11.72 2.94
C ILE A 208 0.67 -12.42 4.29
N LYS A 209 1.93 -12.57 4.68
CA LYS A 209 2.34 -13.34 5.88
C LYS A 209 2.65 -12.48 7.09
N TYR A 210 2.98 -11.20 6.90
CA TYR A 210 3.42 -10.32 7.98
C TYR A 210 2.28 -9.92 8.92
N SER A 211 2.60 -9.86 10.22
CA SER A 211 1.76 -9.18 11.21
C SER A 211 1.76 -7.65 11.00
N TYR A 212 0.86 -6.95 11.66
CA TYR A 212 0.80 -5.49 11.61
C TYR A 212 2.15 -4.86 11.97
N ASP A 213 2.75 -5.26 13.09
CA ASP A 213 4.04 -4.73 13.55
C ASP A 213 5.17 -5.01 12.55
N GLN A 214 5.17 -6.18 11.92
CA GLN A 214 6.13 -6.53 10.90
C GLN A 214 5.99 -5.67 9.64
N ILE A 215 4.76 -5.38 9.21
CA ILE A 215 4.51 -4.48 8.08
C ILE A 215 4.99 -3.06 8.42
N VAL A 216 4.64 -2.56 9.62
CA VAL A 216 5.09 -1.24 10.09
C VAL A 216 6.60 -1.18 10.16
N ALA A 217 7.25 -2.16 10.80
CA ALA A 217 8.71 -2.19 10.95
C ALA A 217 9.42 -2.26 9.59
N ALA A 218 8.96 -3.12 8.67
CA ALA A 218 9.53 -3.25 7.34
C ALA A 218 9.36 -1.96 6.52
N THR A 219 8.17 -1.34 6.55
CA THR A 219 7.91 -0.07 5.86
C THR A 219 8.76 1.06 6.44
N GLN A 220 8.85 1.17 7.78
CA GLN A 220 9.69 2.18 8.44
C GLN A 220 11.18 1.99 8.12
N LYS A 221 11.64 0.74 8.04
CA LYS A 221 13.02 0.43 7.61
C LYS A 221 13.26 0.92 6.19
N SER A 222 12.37 0.60 5.24
CA SER A 222 12.47 1.06 3.85
C SER A 222 12.48 2.60 3.75
N LEU A 223 11.59 3.28 4.46
CA LEU A 223 11.57 4.75 4.51
C LEU A 223 12.86 5.33 5.09
N LYS A 224 13.41 4.76 6.18
CA LYS A 224 14.69 5.19 6.77
C LYS A 224 15.84 5.02 5.79
N LEU A 225 15.85 3.95 5.00
CA LEU A 225 16.87 3.73 3.97
C LEU A 225 16.76 4.79 2.87
N LEU A 226 15.55 5.09 2.39
CA LEU A 226 15.31 6.16 1.42
C LEU A 226 15.76 7.55 1.95
N LEU A 227 15.49 7.85 3.21
CA LEU A 227 15.88 9.12 3.84
C LEU A 227 17.38 9.21 4.14
N LYS A 228 18.04 8.07 4.40
CA LYS A 228 19.50 7.96 4.63
C LYS A 228 20.29 7.77 3.34
N GLN A 229 19.66 7.92 2.18
CA GLN A 229 20.35 7.81 0.92
C GLN A 229 21.49 8.82 0.87
N ASP A 230 22.71 8.32 1.06
CA ASP A 230 23.92 9.12 0.95
C ASP A 230 24.18 9.49 -0.52
N VAL A 231 25.09 10.41 -0.73
CA VAL A 231 25.40 10.93 -2.05
C VAL A 231 26.03 9.84 -2.93
N LEU A 232 25.46 9.60 -4.09
CA LEU A 232 26.07 8.84 -5.17
C LEU A 232 27.14 9.70 -5.84
N ILE A 233 28.39 9.29 -5.78
CA ILE A 233 29.50 10.01 -6.40
C ILE A 233 29.98 9.23 -7.62
N LEU A 234 29.96 9.89 -8.77
CA LEU A 234 30.58 9.40 -9.99
C LEU A 234 31.95 10.08 -10.16
N ASN A 235 33.02 9.34 -9.95
CA ASN A 235 34.38 9.83 -10.16
C ASN A 235 34.85 9.49 -11.58
N ILE A 236 34.83 10.50 -12.48
CA ILE A 236 35.16 10.30 -13.90
C ILE A 236 36.60 9.83 -14.09
N PRO A 237 37.63 10.50 -13.53
CA PRO A 237 39.02 10.08 -13.75
C PRO A 237 39.30 8.63 -13.36
N ASN A 238 38.72 8.18 -12.24
CA ASN A 238 38.96 6.82 -11.71
C ASN A 238 37.97 5.77 -12.25
N ARG A 239 36.93 6.19 -12.94
CA ARG A 239 35.81 5.34 -13.37
C ARG A 239 35.14 4.63 -12.18
N GLU A 240 35.04 5.32 -11.05
CA GLU A 240 34.51 4.78 -9.83
C GLU A 240 33.10 5.29 -9.55
N ILE A 241 32.23 4.38 -9.13
CA ILE A 241 30.97 4.69 -8.48
C ILE A 241 31.20 4.52 -6.99
N GLN A 242 31.00 5.60 -6.24
CA GLN A 242 31.22 5.63 -4.81
C GLN A 242 29.92 5.89 -4.07
N PHE A 243 29.73 5.16 -3.00
CA PHE A 243 28.67 5.30 -2.05
C PHE A 243 29.24 5.18 -0.63
N ASN A 244 29.21 6.27 0.13
CA ASN A 244 29.93 6.37 1.41
C ASN A 244 31.42 6.01 1.24
N VAL A 245 31.87 5.03 2.03
CA VAL A 245 33.25 4.53 2.00
C VAL A 245 33.44 3.43 0.93
N ASN A 246 32.35 2.89 0.41
CA ASN A 246 32.38 1.81 -0.56
C ASN A 246 32.50 2.38 -1.96
N ARG A 247 33.33 1.75 -2.78
CA ARG A 247 33.53 2.14 -4.18
C ARG A 247 33.71 0.92 -5.08
N VAL A 248 33.26 1.04 -6.32
CA VAL A 248 33.48 0.04 -7.36
C VAL A 248 33.96 0.69 -8.63
N ARG A 249 34.98 0.09 -9.23
CA ARG A 249 35.54 0.53 -10.51
C ARG A 249 34.85 -0.19 -11.66
N LEU A 250 34.42 0.57 -12.65
CA LEU A 250 33.82 0.06 -13.87
C LEU A 250 34.81 0.13 -15.03
N GLU A 251 34.60 -0.73 -16.05
CA GLU A 251 35.30 -0.60 -17.31
C GLU A 251 34.85 0.68 -18.06
N PRO A 252 35.68 1.22 -18.98
CA PRO A 252 35.39 2.50 -19.65
C PRO A 252 33.97 2.58 -20.23
N MET A 253 33.55 1.55 -20.99
CA MET A 253 32.24 1.48 -21.60
C MET A 253 31.11 1.34 -20.54
N GLU A 254 31.35 0.59 -19.50
CA GLU A 254 30.37 0.39 -18.40
C GLU A 254 30.13 1.70 -17.65
N PHE A 255 31.22 2.40 -17.31
CA PHE A 255 31.14 3.68 -16.64
C PHE A 255 30.47 4.73 -17.53
N ALA A 256 30.83 4.81 -18.80
CA ALA A 256 30.24 5.75 -19.73
C ALA A 256 28.73 5.52 -19.93
N ILE A 257 28.26 4.26 -20.04
CA ILE A 257 26.85 3.93 -20.12
C ILE A 257 26.13 4.40 -18.85
N TYR A 258 26.67 4.09 -17.67
CA TYR A 258 26.06 4.50 -16.41
C TYR A 258 26.04 6.02 -16.25
N TYR A 259 27.15 6.69 -16.59
CA TYR A 259 27.28 8.15 -16.55
C TYR A 259 26.25 8.84 -17.45
N LEU A 260 26.11 8.41 -18.71
CA LEU A 260 25.14 8.99 -19.63
C LEU A 260 23.68 8.83 -19.16
N LEU A 261 23.33 7.71 -18.57
CA LEU A 261 22.01 7.54 -17.96
C LEU A 261 21.77 8.52 -16.81
N ILE A 262 22.79 8.78 -16.00
CA ILE A 262 22.75 9.77 -14.92
C ILE A 262 22.70 11.21 -15.48
N GLU A 263 23.49 11.51 -16.50
CA GLU A 263 23.52 12.83 -17.15
C GLU A 263 22.15 13.18 -17.76
N GLU A 264 21.54 12.26 -18.49
CA GLU A 264 20.19 12.41 -19.04
C GLU A 264 19.17 12.62 -17.92
N LYS A 265 19.27 11.87 -16.83
CA LYS A 265 18.43 12.11 -15.65
C LYS A 265 18.59 13.51 -15.08
N LEU A 266 19.81 13.99 -14.92
CA LEU A 266 20.09 15.34 -14.44
C LEU A 266 19.53 16.42 -15.37
N SER A 267 19.50 16.15 -16.68
CA SER A 267 18.95 17.03 -17.74
C SER A 267 17.43 16.92 -17.91
N ASN A 268 16.71 16.32 -16.94
CA ASN A 268 15.25 16.11 -16.95
C ASN A 268 14.71 15.05 -17.93
N ASN A 269 15.56 14.25 -18.55
CA ASN A 269 15.16 13.07 -19.32
C ASN A 269 15.34 11.81 -18.46
N GLU A 270 14.43 11.57 -17.52
CA GLU A 270 14.62 10.60 -16.44
C GLU A 270 14.59 9.12 -16.86
N ASN A 271 14.01 8.83 -18.04
CA ASN A 271 13.76 7.44 -18.44
C ASN A 271 14.04 7.26 -19.94
N LEU A 272 15.20 6.71 -20.27
CA LEU A 272 15.57 6.41 -21.65
C LEU A 272 14.91 5.12 -22.14
N SER A 273 14.30 5.14 -23.30
CA SER A 273 13.82 3.95 -24.00
C SER A 273 14.99 3.13 -24.59
N ILE A 274 14.75 1.86 -24.89
CA ILE A 274 15.78 1.03 -25.55
C ILE A 274 16.16 1.63 -26.92
N SER A 275 15.22 2.23 -27.64
CA SER A 275 15.49 2.87 -28.94
C SER A 275 16.41 4.09 -28.83
N GLU A 276 16.25 4.91 -27.76
CA GLU A 276 17.14 6.04 -27.49
C GLU A 276 18.55 5.55 -27.13
N ILE A 277 18.68 4.53 -26.27
CA ILE A 277 19.97 3.97 -25.85
C ILE A 277 20.70 3.28 -27.00
N THR A 278 19.98 2.69 -27.95
CA THR A 278 20.56 2.03 -29.12
C THR A 278 20.72 2.96 -30.33
N SER A 279 20.43 4.25 -30.19
CA SER A 279 20.54 5.23 -31.26
C SER A 279 22.01 5.55 -31.61
N SER A 280 22.23 6.02 -32.82
CA SER A 280 23.54 6.55 -33.28
C SER A 280 23.95 7.79 -32.46
N GLU A 281 22.99 8.57 -31.97
CA GLU A 281 23.27 9.74 -31.13
C GLU A 281 23.83 9.32 -29.77
N PHE A 282 23.21 8.35 -29.09
CA PHE A 282 23.72 7.83 -27.82
C PHE A 282 25.09 7.18 -28.01
N ALA A 283 25.30 6.43 -29.10
CA ALA A 283 26.58 5.84 -29.42
C ALA A 283 27.68 6.89 -29.65
N ARG A 284 27.34 8.03 -30.26
CA ARG A 284 28.24 9.18 -30.40
C ARG A 284 28.63 9.78 -29.07
N LYS A 285 27.64 10.14 -28.23
CA LYS A 285 27.85 10.65 -26.85
C LYS A 285 28.76 9.69 -26.06
N LEU A 286 28.51 8.40 -26.15
CA LEU A 286 29.31 7.35 -25.49
C LEU A 286 30.77 7.36 -25.95
N CYS A 287 30.99 7.39 -27.25
CA CYS A 287 32.37 7.40 -27.83
C CYS A 287 33.10 8.70 -27.46
N ASP A 288 32.45 9.85 -27.58
CA ASP A 288 33.03 11.16 -27.27
C ASP A 288 33.39 11.26 -25.78
N PHE A 289 32.53 10.77 -24.89
CA PHE A 289 32.82 10.71 -23.45
C PHE A 289 34.04 9.83 -23.15
N ILE A 290 34.15 8.63 -23.75
CA ILE A 290 35.27 7.72 -23.54
C ILE A 290 36.57 8.32 -24.08
N GLU A 291 36.55 8.92 -25.26
CA GLU A 291 37.72 9.55 -25.85
C GLU A 291 38.25 10.73 -25.04
N SER A 292 37.33 11.60 -24.62
CA SER A 292 37.67 12.81 -23.84
C SER A 292 38.30 12.46 -22.49
N ASN A 293 37.84 11.38 -21.84
CA ASN A 293 38.26 11.05 -20.49
C ASN A 293 39.26 9.90 -20.40
N TYR A 294 39.32 8.99 -21.41
CA TYR A 294 40.12 7.74 -21.33
C TYR A 294 40.88 7.45 -22.60
N LYS A 295 41.75 8.34 -23.04
CA LYS A 295 42.50 8.36 -24.31
C LYS A 295 43.16 7.06 -24.78
N TYR A 296 43.39 6.12 -23.89
CA TYR A 296 44.13 4.89 -24.17
C TYR A 296 43.26 3.67 -24.54
N PHE A 297 41.95 3.79 -24.58
CA PHE A 297 41.08 2.62 -24.70
C PHE A 297 40.46 2.38 -26.09
N TYR A 298 40.68 3.29 -27.04
CA TYR A 298 40.16 3.14 -28.42
C TYR A 298 41.29 3.21 -29.44
N HIS A 299 41.79 2.03 -29.84
CA HIS A 299 42.92 1.93 -30.80
C HIS A 299 42.50 1.82 -32.26
N SER A 300 41.22 1.85 -32.65
CA SER A 300 40.87 1.85 -34.06
C SER A 300 39.66 2.77 -34.36
N GLY A 301 39.91 3.76 -35.21
CA GLY A 301 38.84 4.65 -35.75
C GLY A 301 37.69 3.88 -36.38
N GLU A 302 37.98 2.77 -37.06
CA GLU A 302 36.97 1.92 -37.69
C GLU A 302 35.94 1.34 -36.73
N ARG A 303 36.35 0.93 -35.52
CA ARG A 303 35.39 0.42 -34.50
C ARG A 303 34.51 1.52 -33.95
N LYS A 304 35.04 2.73 -33.77
CA LYS A 304 34.28 3.90 -33.36
C LYS A 304 33.26 4.27 -34.41
N GLU A 305 33.67 4.41 -35.66
CA GLU A 305 32.80 4.74 -36.79
C GLU A 305 31.67 3.72 -36.95
N LYS A 306 32.04 2.43 -36.88
CA LYS A 306 31.04 1.35 -36.91
C LYS A 306 30.03 1.48 -35.77
N LEU A 307 30.48 1.69 -34.52
CA LEU A 307 29.58 1.81 -33.36
C LEU A 307 28.67 3.03 -33.49
N ILE A 308 29.19 4.17 -33.93
CA ILE A 308 28.39 5.38 -34.17
C ILE A 308 27.35 5.15 -35.26
N LYS A 309 27.74 4.47 -36.36
CA LYS A 309 26.86 4.19 -37.49
C LYS A 309 25.73 3.21 -37.14
N THR A 310 26.04 2.15 -36.39
CA THR A 310 25.09 1.07 -36.08
C THR A 310 24.32 1.29 -34.76
N GLY A 311 24.77 2.19 -33.87
CA GLY A 311 24.32 2.27 -32.49
C GLY A 311 24.78 1.12 -31.61
N LEU A 312 24.44 1.12 -30.35
CA LEU A 312 24.60 -0.04 -29.47
C LEU A 312 23.56 -1.10 -29.81
N SER A 313 23.96 -2.38 -29.91
CA SER A 313 22.94 -3.42 -30.01
C SER A 313 22.18 -3.57 -28.65
N PRO A 314 20.88 -3.92 -28.69
CA PRO A 314 20.12 -4.18 -27.47
C PRO A 314 20.75 -5.25 -26.57
N GLU A 315 21.34 -6.27 -27.17
CA GLU A 315 22.02 -7.39 -26.49
C GLU A 315 23.26 -6.89 -25.76
N LEU A 316 24.10 -6.09 -26.44
CA LEU A 316 25.30 -5.50 -25.82
C LEU A 316 24.93 -4.62 -24.64
N PHE A 317 23.91 -3.75 -24.77
CA PHE A 317 23.44 -2.92 -23.68
C PHE A 317 22.94 -3.75 -22.50
N ARG A 318 22.10 -4.77 -22.73
CA ARG A 318 21.59 -5.66 -21.68
C ARG A 318 22.72 -6.40 -20.96
N SER A 319 23.69 -6.89 -21.69
CA SER A 319 24.89 -7.54 -21.14
C SER A 319 25.67 -6.58 -20.25
N LYS A 320 25.96 -5.37 -20.73
CA LYS A 320 26.68 -4.34 -19.95
C LYS A 320 25.88 -3.89 -18.73
N ARG A 321 24.58 -3.68 -18.88
CA ARG A 321 23.68 -3.39 -17.74
C ARG A 321 23.76 -4.46 -16.64
N SER A 322 23.75 -5.73 -17.03
CA SER A 322 23.85 -6.84 -16.06
C SER A 322 25.17 -6.78 -15.27
N ILE A 323 26.28 -6.53 -15.97
CA ILE A 323 27.60 -6.41 -15.33
C ILE A 323 27.66 -5.19 -14.40
N ILE A 324 27.20 -4.02 -14.88
CA ILE A 324 27.13 -2.78 -14.09
C ILE A 324 26.31 -3.02 -12.82
N ASN A 325 25.11 -3.56 -12.97
CA ASN A 325 24.21 -3.80 -11.85
C ASN A 325 24.82 -4.77 -10.83
N LYS A 326 25.47 -5.86 -11.27
CA LYS A 326 26.15 -6.82 -10.40
C LYS A 326 27.27 -6.15 -9.60
N LYS A 327 28.11 -5.34 -10.29
CA LYS A 327 29.20 -4.60 -9.64
C LYS A 327 28.68 -3.56 -8.63
N ILE A 328 27.64 -2.79 -8.98
CA ILE A 328 27.04 -1.83 -8.07
C ILE A 328 26.37 -2.53 -6.89
N ALA A 329 25.62 -3.59 -7.12
CA ALA A 329 24.96 -4.35 -6.06
C ALA A 329 25.96 -4.91 -5.04
N SER A 330 27.19 -5.27 -5.47
CA SER A 330 28.24 -5.76 -4.54
C SER A 330 28.73 -4.72 -3.52
N LEU A 331 28.39 -3.43 -3.69
CA LEU A 331 28.68 -2.39 -2.71
C LEU A 331 27.76 -2.44 -1.46
N PHE A 332 26.66 -3.18 -1.57
CA PHE A 332 25.60 -3.16 -0.57
C PHE A 332 25.35 -4.55 0.00
N ASN A 333 25.10 -4.60 1.32
CA ASN A 333 24.67 -5.82 2.00
C ASN A 333 23.13 -5.98 1.98
N ASP A 334 22.40 -5.05 1.36
CA ASP A 334 20.94 -4.99 1.34
C ASP A 334 20.48 -4.69 -0.10
N ASP A 335 19.71 -5.61 -0.68
CA ASP A 335 19.17 -5.48 -2.03
C ASP A 335 18.29 -4.24 -2.20
N SER A 336 17.61 -3.79 -1.15
CA SER A 336 16.78 -2.59 -1.19
C SER A 336 17.61 -1.33 -1.42
N MET A 337 18.81 -1.26 -0.83
CA MET A 337 19.75 -0.16 -1.08
C MET A 337 20.34 -0.26 -2.48
N ALA A 338 20.78 -1.44 -2.90
CA ALA A 338 21.32 -1.65 -4.24
C ALA A 338 20.34 -1.20 -5.33
N ASN A 339 19.04 -1.45 -5.14
CA ASN A 339 17.98 -1.08 -6.07
C ASN A 339 17.88 0.43 -6.34
N LEU A 340 18.36 1.28 -5.45
CA LEU A 340 18.36 2.73 -5.66
C LEU A 340 19.41 3.18 -6.68
N PHE A 341 20.50 2.41 -6.84
CA PHE A 341 21.68 2.78 -7.60
C PHE A 341 21.90 1.99 -8.89
N ILE A 342 21.31 0.80 -9.02
CA ILE A 342 21.39 0.00 -10.24
C ILE A 342 20.51 0.56 -11.36
N ILE A 343 20.81 0.22 -12.59
CA ILE A 343 20.00 0.55 -13.76
C ILE A 343 18.72 -0.30 -13.73
N GLN A 344 17.61 0.33 -13.37
CA GLN A 344 16.28 -0.28 -13.38
C GLN A 344 15.70 -0.34 -14.79
N SER A 345 14.68 -1.17 -14.97
CA SER A 345 13.89 -1.20 -16.19
C SER A 345 12.42 -1.35 -15.89
N GLN A 346 11.59 -0.63 -16.63
CA GLN A 346 10.14 -0.71 -16.53
C GLN A 346 9.53 -0.79 -17.94
N ARG A 347 8.54 -1.67 -18.10
CA ARG A 347 7.78 -1.75 -19.35
C ARG A 347 6.61 -0.77 -19.32
N VAL A 348 6.60 0.16 -20.26
CA VAL A 348 5.56 1.21 -20.36
C VAL A 348 5.02 1.19 -21.79
N TYR A 349 3.73 0.89 -21.98
CA TYR A 349 3.05 0.85 -23.29
C TYR A 349 3.84 0.08 -24.37
N GLY A 350 4.34 -1.12 -24.03
CA GLY A 350 5.09 -1.96 -24.97
C GLY A 350 6.60 -1.66 -25.08
N ASN A 351 7.06 -0.50 -24.63
CA ASN A 351 8.47 -0.11 -24.64
C ASN A 351 9.14 -0.34 -23.29
N THR A 352 10.39 -0.79 -23.30
CA THR A 352 11.20 -0.89 -22.06
C THR A 352 11.99 0.40 -21.88
N ARG A 353 11.80 1.04 -20.72
CA ARG A 353 12.55 2.23 -20.30
C ARG A 353 13.53 1.87 -19.20
N TYR A 354 14.67 2.58 -19.17
CA TYR A 354 15.78 2.35 -18.24
C TYR A 354 16.07 3.63 -17.47
N PHE A 355 16.33 3.50 -16.17
CA PHE A 355 16.53 4.62 -15.27
C PHE A 355 17.27 4.21 -13.99
N VAL A 356 17.71 5.19 -13.21
CA VAL A 356 18.27 4.99 -11.86
C VAL A 356 17.37 5.72 -10.87
N LEU A 357 17.02 5.07 -9.73
CA LEU A 357 16.06 5.63 -8.76
C LEU A 357 16.61 6.78 -7.92
N THR A 358 17.94 6.85 -7.71
CA THR A 358 18.60 7.92 -6.91
C THR A 358 18.10 9.31 -7.31
N SER A 359 17.69 10.12 -6.34
CA SER A 359 17.23 11.49 -6.60
C SER A 359 18.37 12.40 -7.08
N LYS A 360 18.06 13.41 -7.90
CA LYS A 360 19.05 14.30 -8.53
C LYS A 360 19.93 15.02 -7.53
N GLU A 361 19.33 15.46 -6.42
CA GLU A 361 19.99 16.22 -5.34
C GLU A 361 21.07 15.40 -4.62
N LYS A 362 21.00 14.08 -4.78
CA LYS A 362 21.92 13.11 -4.16
C LYS A 362 22.95 12.53 -5.14
N ILE A 363 23.11 13.15 -6.30
CA ILE A 363 24.11 12.76 -7.30
C ILE A 363 25.19 13.83 -7.35
N LYS A 364 26.43 13.43 -7.21
CA LYS A 364 27.62 14.27 -7.44
C LYS A 364 28.50 13.67 -8.51
N ILE A 365 28.94 14.51 -9.43
CA ILE A 365 29.92 14.13 -10.46
C ILE A 365 31.25 14.83 -10.10
N VAL A 366 32.31 14.06 -10.06
CA VAL A 366 33.69 14.50 -9.85
C VAL A 366 34.44 14.28 -11.15
N SER A 367 34.81 15.40 -11.80
CA SER A 367 35.58 15.48 -13.04
C SER A 367 37.06 15.64 -12.78
#